data_e7bef2104354014ee53288ff0d99139b
#
_entry.id   e7bef2104354014ee53288ff0d99139b
#
_cell.length_a   1.000
_cell.length_b   1.000
_cell.length_c   1.000
_cell.angle_alpha   90.00
_cell.angle_beta   90.00
_cell.angle_gamma   90.00
#
_symmetry.space_group_name_H-M   'P 1'
#
loop_
_entity.id
_entity.type
_entity.pdbx_description
1 polymer ?
#
loop_
_entity_poly.entity_id
_entity_poly.type
_entity_poly.pdbx_seq_one_letter_code
_entity_poly.pdbx_strand_id
1 'polypeptide(L)'
;MKNFYQTRFYGDRTKWRKALSRIKELGADKALKLVNEEYTPIERISRTETKENLSLKVDDTEIKTEEELIKACNVDLDKWELIEFSTSAWGQNSKKEGFKQLYSVKGKFKKREQHTFEVWLKRIKEGLYNYQAPEFIPVVADSDFCSIINLYDAHLDKVTRFAETEEETDIYNNCALFNSAFDYLLSNVGDTSLIIIPIGNDLFNVNDGSNATKKGTPQATYLHHADTFEIILDLIRGVIEKAAKIAPIYIPMIPGNHDEDMIHILGVVLNSIYKKSDSIQIDYSRCWRKYKQWGDNMFMFAHGNHMKSKVSQIPHIIAQERKTMWANTVYRYAFFGDIHHKNEYQFQRGKDFIGVNVKFLRAISAGDVWHHKKGYIGVEKTAELYNVSKCGRFFNEVKYSF
;
A
#
# COMPACT_ATOMS: atom_id res chain seq x y z
N MET A 1 -17.65 31.74 -22.97
CA MET A 1 -18.38 31.00 -21.91
C MET A 1 -17.45 30.34 -20.88
N LYS A 2 -16.42 29.58 -21.27
CA LYS A 2 -15.50 28.91 -20.32
C LYS A 2 -14.73 29.89 -19.43
N ASN A 3 -14.24 31.02 -19.99
CA ASN A 3 -13.58 32.05 -19.20
C ASN A 3 -14.55 32.80 -18.26
N PHE A 4 -15.81 32.99 -18.68
CA PHE A 4 -16.84 33.63 -17.84
C PHE A 4 -17.19 32.73 -16.65
N TYR A 5 -17.28 31.42 -16.87
CA TYR A 5 -17.50 30.44 -15.80
C TYR A 5 -16.36 30.44 -14.76
N GLN A 6 -15.10 30.43 -15.22
CA GLN A 6 -13.93 30.44 -14.35
C GLN A 6 -13.75 31.75 -13.56
N THR A 7 -14.01 32.88 -14.20
CA THR A 7 -13.78 34.20 -13.58
C THR A 7 -14.93 34.67 -12.70
N ARG A 8 -16.17 34.27 -13.00
CA ARG A 8 -17.37 34.78 -12.28
C ARG A 8 -17.95 33.79 -11.28
N PHE A 9 -17.78 32.52 -11.47
CA PHE A 9 -18.38 31.48 -10.62
C PHE A 9 -17.36 30.60 -9.92
N TYR A 10 -16.08 30.86 -10.04
CA TYR A 10 -14.99 30.14 -9.38
C TYR A 10 -15.11 28.60 -9.50
N GLY A 11 -15.59 28.13 -10.64
CA GLY A 11 -15.78 26.70 -10.87
C GLY A 11 -17.06 26.09 -10.26
N ASP A 12 -17.92 26.89 -9.62
CA ASP A 12 -19.20 26.42 -9.06
C ASP A 12 -20.20 26.09 -10.17
N ARG A 13 -20.33 24.80 -10.50
CA ARG A 13 -21.22 24.29 -11.55
C ARG A 13 -22.70 24.55 -11.27
N THR A 14 -23.10 24.62 -10.01
CA THR A 14 -24.51 24.83 -9.61
C THR A 14 -24.93 26.26 -9.87
N LYS A 15 -24.11 27.22 -9.48
CA LYS A 15 -24.33 28.64 -9.75
C LYS A 15 -24.30 28.94 -11.25
N TRP A 16 -23.36 28.34 -11.96
CA TRP A 16 -23.29 28.46 -13.43
C TRP A 16 -24.54 27.95 -14.14
N ARG A 17 -25.08 26.76 -13.74
CA ARG A 17 -26.30 26.22 -14.30
C ARG A 17 -27.51 27.11 -14.04
N LYS A 18 -27.67 27.68 -12.85
CA LYS A 18 -28.71 28.64 -12.52
C LYS A 18 -28.61 29.89 -13.37
N ALA A 19 -27.38 30.44 -13.53
CA ALA A 19 -27.14 31.58 -14.40
C ALA A 19 -27.51 31.31 -15.87
N LEU A 20 -27.13 30.14 -16.40
CA LEU A 20 -27.50 29.74 -17.77
C LEU A 20 -29.01 29.59 -17.96
N SER A 21 -29.75 29.07 -16.97
CA SER A 21 -31.21 28.97 -17.02
C SER A 21 -31.84 30.36 -17.11
N ARG A 22 -31.42 31.30 -16.27
CA ARG A 22 -31.92 32.67 -16.26
C ARG A 22 -31.57 33.45 -17.55
N ILE A 23 -30.43 33.21 -18.15
CA ILE A 23 -30.06 33.75 -19.46
C ILE A 23 -31.02 33.34 -20.54
N LYS A 24 -31.48 32.08 -20.53
CA LYS A 24 -32.45 31.54 -21.49
C LYS A 24 -33.84 32.17 -21.31
N GLU A 25 -34.24 32.44 -20.07
CA GLU A 25 -35.59 32.99 -19.75
C GLU A 25 -35.72 34.51 -19.95
N LEU A 26 -34.69 35.27 -19.64
CA LEU A 26 -34.76 36.73 -19.54
C LEU A 26 -33.99 37.51 -20.60
N GLY A 27 -33.22 36.83 -21.42
CA GLY A 27 -32.27 37.41 -22.35
C GLY A 27 -30.94 37.80 -21.67
N ALA A 28 -29.88 37.87 -22.45
CA ALA A 28 -28.51 37.91 -21.92
C ALA A 28 -28.23 39.10 -21.01
N ASP A 29 -28.68 40.30 -21.38
CA ASP A 29 -28.36 41.53 -20.64
C ASP A 29 -29.08 41.66 -19.28
N LYS A 30 -30.38 41.29 -19.26
CA LYS A 30 -31.16 41.28 -18.01
C LYS A 30 -30.72 40.17 -17.06
N ALA A 31 -30.44 39.00 -17.60
CA ALA A 31 -29.93 37.89 -16.80
C ALA A 31 -28.55 38.15 -16.23
N LEU A 32 -27.68 38.83 -17.00
CA LEU A 32 -26.35 39.24 -16.54
C LEU A 32 -26.41 40.24 -15.38
N LYS A 33 -27.36 41.19 -15.45
CA LYS A 33 -27.57 42.17 -14.37
C LYS A 33 -28.05 41.50 -13.09
N LEU A 34 -29.05 40.63 -13.16
CA LEU A 34 -29.56 39.87 -12.03
C LEU A 34 -28.52 38.90 -11.42
N VAL A 35 -27.75 38.25 -12.26
CA VAL A 35 -26.67 37.37 -11.80
C VAL A 35 -25.55 38.14 -11.12
N ASN A 36 -25.24 39.34 -11.58
CA ASN A 36 -24.26 40.22 -10.93
C ASN A 36 -24.77 40.79 -9.59
N GLU A 37 -26.07 41.00 -9.43
CA GLU A 37 -26.69 41.45 -8.17
C GLU A 37 -26.79 40.30 -7.12
N GLU A 38 -27.07 39.10 -7.58
CA GLU A 38 -27.29 37.91 -6.71
C GLU A 38 -25.99 37.14 -6.38
N TYR A 39 -24.99 37.26 -7.25
CA TYR A 39 -23.70 36.58 -7.10
C TYR A 39 -22.56 37.59 -7.21
N THR A 40 -22.45 38.48 -6.20
CA THR A 40 -21.34 39.43 -6.10
C THR A 40 -20.01 38.63 -6.07
N PRO A 41 -19.09 38.89 -7.00
CA PRO A 41 -17.78 38.29 -6.93
C PRO A 41 -17.07 38.80 -5.69
N ILE A 42 -16.23 37.99 -5.09
CA ILE A 42 -15.23 38.49 -4.13
C ILE A 42 -14.25 39.30 -4.96
N GLU A 43 -14.48 40.62 -5.06
CA GLU A 43 -13.81 41.50 -6.05
C GLU A 43 -12.32 41.71 -5.78
N ARG A 44 -11.77 41.26 -4.64
CA ARG A 44 -10.40 41.56 -4.24
C ARG A 44 -9.59 40.35 -3.83
N ILE A 45 -9.59 39.31 -4.69
CA ILE A 45 -8.64 38.18 -4.56
C ILE A 45 -7.40 38.52 -5.39
N SER A 46 -6.27 38.70 -4.72
CA SER A 46 -4.96 38.74 -5.35
C SER A 46 -4.33 37.34 -5.26
N ARG A 47 -4.03 36.72 -6.41
CA ARG A 47 -3.38 35.42 -6.52
C ARG A 47 -2.10 35.57 -7.33
N THR A 48 -0.98 35.21 -6.71
CA THR A 48 0.33 35.11 -7.37
C THR A 48 0.83 33.70 -7.26
N GLU A 49 0.99 33.03 -8.39
CA GLU A 49 1.47 31.64 -8.46
C GLU A 49 2.77 31.59 -9.25
N THR A 50 3.80 31.02 -8.65
CA THR A 50 5.10 30.71 -9.27
C THR A 50 5.27 29.20 -9.38
N LYS A 51 6.41 28.73 -9.88
CA LYS A 51 6.67 27.28 -9.95
C LYS A 51 6.68 26.61 -8.57
N GLU A 52 7.05 27.34 -7.50
CA GLU A 52 7.28 26.77 -6.16
C GLU A 52 6.38 27.40 -5.09
N ASN A 53 5.81 28.56 -5.32
CA ASN A 53 5.04 29.28 -4.32
C ASN A 53 3.71 29.79 -4.87
N LEU A 54 2.70 29.79 -4.00
CA LEU A 54 1.40 30.41 -4.24
C LEU A 54 1.12 31.40 -3.10
N SER A 55 0.87 32.64 -3.44
CA SER A 55 0.47 33.69 -2.50
C SER A 55 -0.96 34.15 -2.80
N LEU A 56 -1.79 34.15 -1.78
CA LEU A 56 -3.18 34.60 -1.85
C LEU A 56 -3.40 35.72 -0.88
N LYS A 57 -4.16 36.72 -1.32
CA LYS A 57 -4.64 37.81 -0.49
C LYS A 57 -6.10 38.10 -0.83
N VAL A 58 -6.95 38.18 0.19
CA VAL A 58 -8.36 38.51 0.06
C VAL A 58 -8.65 39.67 0.99
N ASP A 59 -9.11 40.78 0.43
CA ASP A 59 -9.43 41.99 1.16
C ASP A 59 -10.95 42.29 1.15
N ASP A 60 -11.43 43.04 2.11
CA ASP A 60 -12.84 43.45 2.24
C ASP A 60 -13.83 42.28 2.29
N THR A 61 -13.54 41.26 3.10
CA THR A 61 -14.30 40.03 3.14
C THR A 61 -14.73 39.65 4.55
N GLU A 62 -15.68 38.74 4.65
CA GLU A 62 -16.07 38.09 5.90
C GLU A 62 -15.21 36.87 6.21
N ILE A 63 -14.30 36.52 5.31
CA ILE A 63 -13.35 35.39 5.46
C ILE A 63 -12.38 35.71 6.59
N LYS A 64 -12.24 34.79 7.55
CA LYS A 64 -11.44 34.96 8.78
C LYS A 64 -10.45 33.84 9.01
N THR A 65 -10.76 32.65 8.52
CA THR A 65 -10.01 31.43 8.82
C THR A 65 -9.25 30.94 7.60
N GLU A 66 -8.27 30.08 7.87
CA GLU A 66 -7.49 29.36 6.87
C GLU A 66 -8.38 28.52 5.95
N GLU A 67 -9.31 27.77 6.53
CA GLU A 67 -10.22 26.90 5.79
C GLU A 67 -11.13 27.69 4.84
N GLU A 68 -11.62 28.85 5.31
CA GLU A 68 -12.43 29.77 4.50
C GLU A 68 -11.63 30.35 3.33
N LEU A 69 -10.35 30.72 3.55
CA LEU A 69 -9.45 31.20 2.51
C LEU A 69 -9.18 30.11 1.46
N ILE A 70 -8.84 28.91 1.90
CA ILE A 70 -8.58 27.75 1.04
C ILE A 70 -9.80 27.44 0.18
N LYS A 71 -10.99 27.41 0.80
CA LYS A 71 -12.26 27.15 0.11
C LYS A 71 -12.63 28.26 -0.86
N ALA A 72 -12.51 29.54 -0.46
CA ALA A 72 -12.86 30.70 -1.29
C ALA A 72 -11.93 30.82 -2.51
N CYS A 73 -10.65 30.53 -2.35
CA CYS A 73 -9.65 30.58 -3.40
C CYS A 73 -9.49 29.28 -4.18
N ASN A 74 -10.25 28.24 -3.83
CA ASN A 74 -10.19 26.90 -4.44
C ASN A 74 -8.76 26.38 -4.55
N VAL A 75 -8.07 26.37 -3.40
CA VAL A 75 -6.67 25.90 -3.33
C VAL A 75 -6.67 24.38 -3.36
N ASP A 76 -5.87 23.82 -4.24
CA ASP A 76 -5.61 22.39 -4.33
C ASP A 76 -4.57 22.01 -3.25
N LEU A 77 -5.03 21.41 -2.15
CA LEU A 77 -4.18 20.99 -1.04
C LEU A 77 -3.28 19.78 -1.36
N ASP A 78 -3.57 19.05 -2.42
CA ASP A 78 -2.68 17.99 -2.90
C ASP A 78 -1.43 18.58 -3.57
N LYS A 79 -1.58 19.78 -4.13
CA LYS A 79 -0.51 20.50 -4.81
C LYS A 79 0.20 21.51 -3.91
N TRP A 80 -0.51 22.12 -2.95
CA TRP A 80 -0.04 23.24 -2.16
C TRP A 80 -0.16 23.01 -0.68
N GLU A 81 0.88 23.34 0.07
CA GLU A 81 0.93 23.31 1.53
C GLU A 81 0.98 24.73 2.08
N LEU A 82 0.10 25.06 3.01
CA LEU A 82 0.10 26.35 3.67
C LEU A 82 1.30 26.47 4.61
N ILE A 83 2.11 27.51 4.41
CA ILE A 83 3.30 27.78 5.24
C ILE A 83 3.14 29.01 6.12
N GLU A 84 2.28 29.94 5.73
CA GLU A 84 2.04 31.16 6.50
C GLU A 84 0.59 31.62 6.29
N PHE A 85 -0.08 31.92 7.38
CA PHE A 85 -1.42 32.51 7.39
C PHE A 85 -1.43 33.73 8.26
N SER A 86 -2.04 34.83 7.77
CA SER A 86 -2.22 36.03 8.55
C SER A 86 -3.56 36.68 8.23
N THR A 87 -4.19 37.23 9.28
CA THR A 87 -5.42 37.97 9.17
C THR A 87 -5.29 39.30 9.87
N SER A 88 -5.86 40.35 9.29
CA SER A 88 -6.01 41.67 9.92
C SER A 88 -7.45 42.13 9.77
N ALA A 89 -7.96 42.85 10.76
CA ALA A 89 -9.34 43.29 10.79
C ALA A 89 -9.40 44.82 10.90
N TRP A 90 -10.35 45.43 10.19
CA TRP A 90 -10.66 46.85 10.34
C TRP A 90 -12.16 47.11 10.28
N GLY A 91 -12.60 48.20 10.88
CA GLY A 91 -14.00 48.61 10.87
C GLY A 91 -14.26 49.65 9.80
N GLN A 92 -15.34 49.51 9.06
CA GLN A 92 -15.85 50.53 8.14
C GLN A 92 -17.24 50.97 8.60
N ASN A 93 -17.45 52.28 8.72
CA ASN A 93 -18.73 52.86 9.10
C ASN A 93 -19.39 53.47 7.86
N SER A 94 -20.50 52.93 7.42
CA SER A 94 -21.25 53.39 6.27
C SER A 94 -22.56 54.05 6.74
N LYS A 95 -22.91 55.21 6.14
CA LYS A 95 -24.16 55.90 6.43
C LYS A 95 -25.43 55.11 6.06
N LYS A 96 -25.31 54.09 5.19
CA LYS A 96 -26.43 53.27 4.71
C LYS A 96 -26.50 51.89 5.40
N GLU A 97 -25.38 51.33 5.85
CA GLU A 97 -25.32 49.93 6.32
C GLU A 97 -24.79 49.79 7.76
N GLY A 98 -24.49 50.95 8.44
CA GLY A 98 -23.95 50.92 9.79
C GLY A 98 -22.48 50.51 9.87
N PHE A 99 -22.05 50.01 11.03
CA PHE A 99 -20.69 49.53 11.25
C PHE A 99 -20.55 48.09 10.72
N LYS A 100 -19.58 47.91 9.80
CA LYS A 100 -19.22 46.59 9.28
C LYS A 100 -17.74 46.33 9.56
N GLN A 101 -17.46 45.18 10.13
CA GLN A 101 -16.08 44.72 10.32
C GLN A 101 -15.63 43.92 9.10
N LEU A 102 -14.51 44.31 8.54
CA LEU A 102 -13.91 43.67 7.36
C LEU A 102 -12.56 43.04 7.71
N TYR A 103 -12.15 42.09 6.93
CA TYR A 103 -10.90 41.36 7.14
C TYR A 103 -10.04 41.42 5.89
N SER A 104 -8.71 41.44 6.07
CA SER A 104 -7.73 41.10 5.05
C SER A 104 -7.03 39.86 5.45
N VAL A 105 -7.12 38.84 4.62
CA VAL A 105 -6.58 37.51 4.88
C VAL A 105 -5.52 37.21 3.84
N LYS A 106 -4.37 36.72 4.31
CA LYS A 106 -3.26 36.34 3.45
C LYS A 106 -2.84 34.92 3.76
N GLY A 107 -2.60 34.14 2.71
CA GLY A 107 -2.03 32.80 2.79
C GLY A 107 -0.82 32.69 1.86
N LYS A 108 0.28 32.16 2.38
CA LYS A 108 1.42 31.74 1.57
C LYS A 108 1.50 30.24 1.57
N PHE A 109 1.60 29.68 0.41
CA PHE A 109 1.67 28.25 0.19
C PHE A 109 2.97 27.91 -0.54
N LYS A 110 3.58 26.82 -0.16
CA LYS A 110 4.69 26.22 -0.88
C LYS A 110 4.15 25.03 -1.69
N LYS A 111 4.67 24.84 -2.87
CA LYS A 111 4.36 23.66 -3.64
C LYS A 111 4.79 22.44 -2.82
N ARG A 112 3.87 21.52 -2.54
CA ARG A 112 4.26 20.23 -1.97
C ARG A 112 5.30 19.63 -2.89
N GLU A 113 6.42 19.22 -2.34
CA GLU A 113 7.36 18.40 -3.09
C GLU A 113 6.52 17.21 -3.57
N GLN A 114 6.25 17.18 -4.87
CA GLN A 114 5.79 15.92 -5.43
C GLN A 114 6.90 14.94 -5.09
N HIS A 115 6.59 13.94 -4.27
CA HIS A 115 7.46 12.79 -4.07
C HIS A 115 7.53 12.06 -5.40
N THR A 116 8.26 12.64 -6.36
CA THR A 116 8.53 11.96 -7.61
C THR A 116 9.32 10.71 -7.25
N PHE A 117 9.10 9.65 -8.01
CA PHE A 117 9.89 8.41 -7.87
C PHE A 117 11.40 8.70 -7.73
N GLU A 118 11.89 9.75 -8.39
CA GLU A 118 13.29 10.19 -8.33
C GLU A 118 13.70 10.76 -6.97
N VAL A 119 12.87 11.59 -6.34
CA VAL A 119 13.13 12.13 -4.98
C VAL A 119 13.10 11.00 -3.96
N TRP A 120 12.13 10.13 -4.07
CA TRP A 120 12.01 8.95 -3.23
C TRP A 120 13.19 7.98 -3.41
N LEU A 121 13.57 7.67 -4.66
CA LEU A 121 14.71 6.83 -4.95
C LEU A 121 16.03 7.45 -4.43
N LYS A 122 16.15 8.79 -4.47
CA LYS A 122 17.28 9.51 -3.90
C LYS A 122 17.36 9.35 -2.39
N ARG A 123 16.23 9.53 -1.67
CA ARG A 123 16.17 9.31 -0.20
C ARG A 123 16.53 7.88 0.19
N ILE A 124 16.00 6.89 -0.52
CA ILE A 124 16.38 5.50 -0.30
C ILE A 124 17.88 5.29 -0.53
N LYS A 125 18.44 5.79 -1.64
CA LYS A 125 19.86 5.67 -1.91
C LYS A 125 20.71 6.34 -0.84
N GLU A 126 20.35 7.51 -0.37
CA GLU A 126 21.04 8.23 0.70
C GLU A 126 20.95 7.49 2.04
N GLY A 127 19.78 6.96 2.39
CA GLY A 127 19.59 6.13 3.59
C GLY A 127 20.38 4.82 3.54
N LEU A 128 20.48 4.20 2.36
CA LEU A 128 21.22 2.95 2.16
C LEU A 128 22.73 3.16 2.02
N TYR A 129 23.20 4.37 1.65
CA TYR A 129 24.62 4.62 1.37
C TYR A 129 25.50 4.38 2.60
N ASN A 130 25.01 4.69 3.77
CA ASN A 130 25.73 4.51 5.06
C ASN A 130 25.33 3.23 5.81
N TYR A 131 24.37 2.47 5.29
CA TYR A 131 23.93 1.25 5.95
C TYR A 131 24.87 0.09 5.64
N GLN A 132 25.48 -0.45 6.70
CA GLN A 132 26.21 -1.70 6.63
C GLN A 132 25.34 -2.79 7.27
N ALA A 133 24.91 -3.76 6.48
CA ALA A 133 24.23 -4.91 7.03
C ALA A 133 25.16 -5.58 8.07
N PRO A 134 24.64 -5.95 9.25
CA PRO A 134 25.42 -6.71 10.21
C PRO A 134 25.93 -8.00 9.57
N GLU A 135 27.14 -8.41 9.93
CA GLU A 135 27.58 -9.76 9.61
C GLU A 135 26.81 -10.76 10.47
N PHE A 136 26.11 -11.68 9.82
CA PHE A 136 25.39 -12.74 10.50
C PHE A 136 26.21 -14.03 10.41
N ILE A 137 26.63 -14.53 11.55
CA ILE A 137 27.22 -15.87 11.66
C ILE A 137 26.12 -16.77 12.25
N PRO A 138 25.44 -17.59 11.41
CA PRO A 138 24.40 -18.48 11.91
C PRO A 138 24.94 -19.46 12.93
N VAL A 139 24.19 -19.69 14.00
CA VAL A 139 24.59 -20.57 15.09
C VAL A 139 24.50 -22.04 14.68
N VAL A 140 23.64 -22.38 13.73
CA VAL A 140 23.37 -23.78 13.33
C VAL A 140 23.85 -24.04 11.92
N ALA A 141 24.86 -24.90 11.79
CA ALA A 141 25.48 -25.15 10.50
C ALA A 141 25.03 -26.44 9.80
N ASP A 142 24.55 -27.47 10.51
CA ASP A 142 24.37 -28.79 9.90
C ASP A 142 23.14 -29.55 10.44
N SER A 143 21.96 -29.02 10.13
CA SER A 143 20.69 -29.66 10.42
C SER A 143 20.09 -30.28 9.15
N ASP A 144 19.41 -31.41 9.32
CA ASP A 144 18.64 -32.05 8.24
C ASP A 144 17.26 -31.40 8.00
N PHE A 145 17.01 -30.25 8.60
CA PHE A 145 15.73 -29.55 8.47
C PHE A 145 15.89 -28.18 7.81
N CYS A 146 14.83 -27.76 7.09
CA CYS A 146 14.57 -26.39 6.74
C CYS A 146 13.23 -25.92 7.29
N SER A 147 13.10 -24.64 7.54
CA SER A 147 11.91 -24.02 8.08
C SER A 147 11.33 -23.02 7.07
N ILE A 148 10.02 -23.09 6.83
CA ILE A 148 9.32 -22.20 5.91
C ILE A 148 8.32 -21.36 6.71
N ILE A 149 8.52 -20.05 6.79
CA ILE A 149 7.65 -19.13 7.54
C ILE A 149 6.80 -18.36 6.54
N ASN A 150 5.50 -18.56 6.57
CA ASN A 150 4.54 -17.98 5.62
C ASN A 150 3.63 -16.97 6.29
N LEU A 151 3.68 -15.71 5.80
CA LEU A 151 2.78 -14.62 6.16
C LEU A 151 2.25 -14.04 4.85
N TYR A 152 1.09 -14.50 4.41
CA TYR A 152 0.52 -14.22 3.10
C TYR A 152 -0.61 -13.20 3.18
N ASP A 153 -0.82 -12.44 2.10
CA ASP A 153 -1.92 -11.47 1.94
C ASP A 153 -1.99 -10.49 3.15
N ALA A 154 -0.84 -9.89 3.47
CA ALA A 154 -0.70 -9.07 4.67
C ALA A 154 -1.35 -7.68 4.52
N HIS A 155 -1.32 -7.09 3.32
CA HIS A 155 -1.89 -5.77 3.02
C HIS A 155 -1.59 -4.76 4.13
N LEU A 156 -0.31 -4.59 4.48
CA LEU A 156 0.13 -3.88 5.69
C LEU A 156 -0.38 -2.43 5.79
N ASP A 157 -0.53 -1.75 4.65
CA ASP A 157 -1.03 -0.38 4.57
C ASP A 157 -2.56 -0.28 4.36
N LYS A 158 -3.29 -1.42 4.47
CA LYS A 158 -4.75 -1.43 4.44
C LYS A 158 -5.32 -0.71 5.65
N VAL A 159 -6.33 0.13 5.39
CA VAL A 159 -7.10 0.81 6.44
C VAL A 159 -8.49 0.22 6.50
N THR A 160 -8.95 -0.11 7.71
CA THR A 160 -10.34 -0.44 7.98
C THR A 160 -10.85 0.43 9.12
N ARG A 161 -12.14 0.75 9.08
CA ARG A 161 -12.80 1.54 10.11
C ARG A 161 -13.87 0.71 10.80
N PHE A 162 -13.94 0.78 12.11
CA PHE A 162 -14.90 0.02 12.91
C PHE A 162 -16.36 0.21 12.43
N ALA A 163 -16.71 1.43 12.03
CA ALA A 163 -18.05 1.75 11.52
C ALA A 163 -18.43 1.04 10.19
N GLU A 164 -17.46 0.49 9.48
CA GLU A 164 -17.66 -0.11 8.15
C GLU A 164 -17.51 -1.63 8.16
N THR A 165 -16.66 -2.17 9.03
CA THR A 165 -16.24 -3.58 9.00
C THR A 165 -16.23 -4.24 10.38
N GLU A 166 -16.56 -3.50 11.44
CA GLU A 166 -16.40 -3.92 12.85
C GLU A 166 -14.95 -4.24 13.25
N GLU A 167 -13.98 -3.93 12.36
CA GLU A 167 -12.54 -4.00 12.61
C GLU A 167 -11.92 -2.65 12.30
N GLU A 168 -10.95 -2.23 13.12
CA GLU A 168 -10.18 -1.00 12.91
C GLU A 168 -8.71 -1.33 12.82
N THR A 169 -8.09 -1.00 11.70
CA THR A 169 -6.65 -1.21 11.48
C THR A 169 -6.01 -0.05 10.73
N ASP A 170 -4.72 0.10 10.94
CA ASP A 170 -3.82 0.97 10.20
C ASP A 170 -2.48 0.27 9.97
N ILE A 171 -1.55 0.93 9.30
CA ILE A 171 -0.24 0.37 8.98
C ILE A 171 0.56 0.00 10.24
N TYR A 172 0.45 0.77 11.32
CA TYR A 172 1.22 0.53 12.54
C TYR A 172 0.71 -0.73 13.26
N ASN A 173 -0.61 -0.86 13.36
CA ASN A 173 -1.26 -2.04 13.93
C ASN A 173 -0.97 -3.28 13.09
N ASN A 174 -1.09 -3.20 11.76
CA ASN A 174 -0.81 -4.31 10.87
C ASN A 174 0.66 -4.75 10.91
N CYS A 175 1.61 -3.81 10.95
CA CYS A 175 3.03 -4.11 11.12
C CYS A 175 3.34 -4.74 12.47
N ALA A 176 2.71 -4.28 13.55
CA ALA A 176 2.87 -4.87 14.88
C ALA A 176 2.35 -6.31 14.94
N LEU A 177 1.18 -6.57 14.35
CA LEU A 177 0.61 -7.92 14.24
C LEU A 177 1.49 -8.85 13.39
N PHE A 178 1.96 -8.38 12.23
CA PHE A 178 2.88 -9.11 11.37
C PHE A 178 4.15 -9.51 12.13
N ASN A 179 4.76 -8.54 12.82
CA ASN A 179 5.97 -8.78 13.58
C ASN A 179 5.74 -9.77 14.74
N SER A 180 4.61 -9.67 15.45
CA SER A 180 4.26 -10.59 16.54
C SER A 180 4.05 -12.01 16.05
N ALA A 181 3.34 -12.17 14.92
CA ALA A 181 3.16 -13.48 14.28
C ALA A 181 4.50 -14.06 13.82
N PHE A 182 5.35 -13.24 13.21
CA PHE A 182 6.68 -13.66 12.78
C PHE A 182 7.54 -14.11 13.97
N ASP A 183 7.58 -13.31 15.06
CA ASP A 183 8.37 -13.63 16.25
C ASP A 183 7.90 -14.91 16.93
N TYR A 184 6.58 -15.14 16.97
CA TYR A 184 6.02 -16.41 17.47
C TYR A 184 6.45 -17.59 16.60
N LEU A 185 6.29 -17.48 15.28
CA LEU A 185 6.70 -18.56 14.37
C LEU A 185 8.21 -18.81 14.42
N LEU A 186 9.01 -17.74 14.47
CA LEU A 186 10.47 -17.82 14.58
C LEU A 186 10.91 -18.51 15.87
N SER A 187 10.23 -18.29 16.97
CA SER A 187 10.53 -18.97 18.26
C SER A 187 10.22 -20.47 18.24
N ASN A 188 9.44 -20.93 17.25
CA ASN A 188 9.08 -22.34 17.04
C ASN A 188 9.91 -22.99 15.91
N VAL A 189 10.85 -22.26 15.33
CA VAL A 189 11.85 -22.82 14.43
C VAL A 189 12.82 -23.66 15.29
N GLY A 190 12.88 -24.96 15.02
CA GLY A 190 13.84 -25.85 15.68
C GLY A 190 15.24 -25.75 15.06
N ASP A 191 16.06 -26.79 15.27
CA ASP A 191 17.32 -26.90 14.52
C ASP A 191 17.03 -26.86 13.03
N THR A 192 17.62 -25.90 12.33
CA THR A 192 17.38 -25.70 10.90
C THR A 192 18.63 -25.18 10.20
N SER A 193 18.93 -25.71 9.01
CA SER A 193 20.05 -25.24 8.20
C SER A 193 19.64 -24.20 7.16
N LEU A 194 18.35 -23.96 7.00
CA LEU A 194 17.81 -22.95 6.08
C LEU A 194 16.46 -22.46 6.57
N ILE A 195 16.26 -21.15 6.61
CA ILE A 195 14.95 -20.54 6.78
C ILE A 195 14.51 -19.95 5.43
N ILE A 196 13.31 -20.33 4.97
CA ILE A 196 12.68 -19.78 3.78
C ILE A 196 11.57 -18.83 4.23
N ILE A 197 11.63 -17.57 3.78
CA ILE A 197 10.65 -16.54 4.12
C ILE A 197 10.11 -15.95 2.81
N PRO A 198 9.00 -16.46 2.26
CA PRO A 198 8.35 -15.82 1.11
C PRO A 198 7.83 -14.44 1.49
N ILE A 199 8.32 -13.40 0.80
CA ILE A 199 7.94 -12.00 1.02
C ILE A 199 7.19 -11.49 -0.22
N GLY A 200 6.12 -10.73 0.00
CA GLY A 200 5.22 -10.27 -1.05
C GLY A 200 3.84 -10.89 -0.87
N ASN A 201 3.27 -11.43 -1.92
CA ASN A 201 1.93 -12.02 -1.89
C ASN A 201 0.90 -11.01 -1.39
N ASP A 202 0.85 -9.81 -1.99
CA ASP A 202 0.06 -8.68 -1.51
C ASP A 202 0.49 -8.22 -0.10
N LEU A 203 1.80 -7.99 0.08
CA LEU A 203 2.36 -7.37 1.28
C LEU A 203 1.91 -5.91 1.40
N PHE A 204 1.90 -5.19 0.26
CA PHE A 204 1.34 -3.85 0.14
C PHE A 204 -0.10 -3.93 -0.39
N ASN A 205 -0.93 -2.99 0.04
CA ASN A 205 -2.32 -2.89 -0.43
C ASN A 205 -2.45 -2.14 -1.76
N VAL A 206 -1.42 -1.37 -2.15
CA VAL A 206 -1.39 -0.57 -3.38
C VAL A 206 -0.08 -0.76 -4.14
N ASN A 207 -0.17 -0.62 -5.49
CA ASN A 207 0.99 -0.82 -6.36
C ASN A 207 1.86 0.43 -6.53
N ASP A 208 1.29 1.61 -6.37
CA ASP A 208 1.95 2.90 -6.59
C ASP A 208 1.17 4.05 -5.93
N GLY A 209 1.62 5.29 -6.16
CA GLY A 209 1.02 6.50 -5.59
C GLY A 209 -0.37 6.86 -6.12
N SER A 210 -0.98 6.07 -6.96
CA SER A 210 -2.38 6.25 -7.38
C SER A 210 -3.38 5.70 -6.35
N ASN A 211 -2.89 5.08 -5.28
CA ASN A 211 -3.68 4.37 -4.27
C ASN A 211 -4.63 3.34 -4.88
N ALA A 212 -4.11 2.56 -5.81
CA ALA A 212 -4.87 1.55 -6.53
C ALA A 212 -4.06 0.25 -6.70
N THR A 213 -4.77 -0.83 -6.93
CA THR A 213 -4.16 -2.09 -7.37
C THR A 213 -3.59 -1.94 -8.78
N LYS A 214 -2.76 -2.89 -9.22
CA LYS A 214 -2.21 -2.91 -10.59
C LYS A 214 -3.28 -2.77 -11.70
N LYS A 215 -4.52 -3.21 -11.44
CA LYS A 215 -5.66 -3.10 -12.36
C LYS A 215 -6.47 -1.81 -12.21
N GLY A 216 -6.03 -0.89 -11.36
CA GLY A 216 -6.68 0.40 -11.14
C GLY A 216 -7.88 0.35 -10.18
N THR A 217 -8.01 -0.69 -9.35
CA THR A 217 -9.04 -0.73 -8.30
C THR A 217 -8.59 0.15 -7.13
N PRO A 218 -9.33 1.23 -6.79
CA PRO A 218 -8.98 2.12 -5.69
C PRO A 218 -8.92 1.37 -4.35
N GLN A 219 -7.94 1.70 -3.52
CA GLN A 219 -7.72 1.15 -2.20
C GLN A 219 -7.60 2.27 -1.17
N ALA A 220 -8.09 2.03 0.05
CA ALA A 220 -7.89 2.93 1.16
C ALA A 220 -6.52 2.68 1.80
N THR A 221 -5.72 3.74 1.91
CA THR A 221 -4.41 3.73 2.58
C THR A 221 -4.35 4.85 3.61
N TYR A 222 -3.51 4.69 4.63
CA TYR A 222 -3.37 5.67 5.71
C TYR A 222 -2.32 6.74 5.39
N LEU A 223 -1.22 6.33 4.76
CA LEU A 223 -0.06 7.17 4.47
C LEU A 223 0.17 7.29 2.96
N HIS A 224 1.04 8.24 2.60
CA HIS A 224 1.60 8.29 1.26
C HIS A 224 2.42 7.02 0.99
N HIS A 225 2.35 6.49 -0.23
CA HIS A 225 2.97 5.21 -0.59
C HIS A 225 4.49 5.16 -0.34
N ALA A 226 5.21 6.29 -0.40
CA ALA A 226 6.64 6.35 -0.11
C ALA A 226 6.92 6.13 1.40
N ASP A 227 6.13 6.78 2.27
CA ASP A 227 6.26 6.60 3.72
C ASP A 227 5.88 5.17 4.13
N THR A 228 4.83 4.62 3.50
CA THR A 228 4.44 3.21 3.61
C THR A 228 5.60 2.28 3.26
N PHE A 229 6.31 2.56 2.15
CA PHE A 229 7.43 1.73 1.73
C PHE A 229 8.58 1.75 2.75
N GLU A 230 8.92 2.91 3.31
CA GLU A 230 9.99 3.03 4.33
C GLU A 230 9.64 2.22 5.58
N ILE A 231 8.42 2.31 6.08
CA ILE A 231 7.94 1.54 7.25
C ILE A 231 8.01 0.03 6.98
N ILE A 232 7.53 -0.41 5.81
CA ILE A 232 7.52 -1.84 5.45
C ILE A 232 8.94 -2.35 5.20
N LEU A 233 9.82 -1.55 4.58
CA LEU A 233 11.23 -1.88 4.42
C LEU A 233 11.91 -2.13 5.76
N ASP A 234 11.68 -1.25 6.74
CA ASP A 234 12.26 -1.39 8.08
C ASP A 234 11.71 -2.62 8.82
N LEU A 235 10.42 -2.91 8.69
CA LEU A 235 9.82 -4.13 9.22
C LEU A 235 10.48 -5.38 8.63
N ILE A 236 10.58 -5.47 7.30
CA ILE A 236 11.14 -6.64 6.61
C ILE A 236 12.63 -6.80 6.90
N ARG A 237 13.39 -5.71 7.03
CA ARG A 237 14.77 -5.76 7.50
C ARG A 237 14.85 -6.39 8.89
N GLY A 238 14.02 -5.92 9.83
CA GLY A 238 13.95 -6.50 11.18
C GLY A 238 13.64 -8.01 11.16
N VAL A 239 12.73 -8.45 10.32
CA VAL A 239 12.41 -9.87 10.09
C VAL A 239 13.63 -10.66 9.61
N ILE A 240 14.30 -10.15 8.58
CA ILE A 240 15.51 -10.77 8.00
C ILE A 240 16.62 -10.87 9.06
N GLU A 241 16.90 -9.79 9.77
CA GLU A 241 17.97 -9.73 10.75
C GLU A 241 17.73 -10.64 11.96
N LYS A 242 16.49 -10.82 12.37
CA LYS A 242 16.12 -11.79 13.42
C LYS A 242 16.37 -13.24 12.96
N ALA A 243 15.89 -13.60 11.76
CA ALA A 243 16.03 -14.94 11.24
C ALA A 243 17.49 -15.28 10.88
N ALA A 244 18.26 -14.32 10.36
CA ALA A 244 19.67 -14.52 9.99
C ALA A 244 20.58 -14.89 11.16
N LYS A 245 20.17 -14.58 12.40
CA LYS A 245 20.88 -14.99 13.63
C LYS A 245 20.73 -16.51 13.90
N ILE A 246 19.72 -17.14 13.32
CA ILE A 246 19.38 -18.55 13.55
C ILE A 246 20.02 -19.43 12.47
N ALA A 247 19.75 -19.13 11.19
CA ALA A 247 20.20 -19.94 10.05
C ALA A 247 20.33 -19.07 8.78
N PRO A 248 21.03 -19.56 7.74
CA PRO A 248 20.96 -18.97 6.41
C PRO A 248 19.53 -18.81 5.92
N ILE A 249 19.27 -17.74 5.15
CA ILE A 249 17.93 -17.35 4.72
C ILE A 249 17.82 -17.38 3.20
N TYR A 250 16.70 -17.88 2.70
CA TYR A 250 16.26 -17.70 1.32
C TYR A 250 14.94 -16.93 1.29
N ILE A 251 14.91 -15.80 0.56
CA ILE A 251 13.76 -14.90 0.47
C ILE A 251 13.29 -14.87 -0.99
N PRO A 252 12.28 -15.67 -1.37
CA PRO A 252 11.60 -15.50 -2.63
C PRO A 252 10.66 -14.30 -2.57
N MET A 253 10.89 -13.27 -3.42
CA MET A 253 10.00 -12.13 -3.56
C MET A 253 8.85 -12.50 -4.49
N ILE A 254 7.63 -12.55 -3.96
CA ILE A 254 6.43 -13.06 -4.67
C ILE A 254 5.55 -11.87 -5.05
N PRO A 255 5.38 -11.54 -6.34
CA PRO A 255 4.47 -10.47 -6.74
C PRO A 255 3.02 -10.87 -6.52
N GLY A 256 2.23 -9.95 -5.96
CA GLY A 256 0.79 -10.06 -5.86
C GLY A 256 0.07 -9.21 -6.91
N ASN A 257 -1.25 -9.15 -6.89
CA ASN A 257 -2.01 -8.29 -7.79
C ASN A 257 -2.20 -6.87 -7.25
N HIS A 258 -1.94 -6.65 -5.98
CA HIS A 258 -1.94 -5.33 -5.37
C HIS A 258 -0.58 -4.64 -5.48
N ASP A 259 0.54 -5.38 -5.48
CA ASP A 259 1.87 -4.86 -5.18
C ASP A 259 2.99 -5.30 -6.14
N GLU A 260 2.67 -5.70 -7.37
CA GLU A 260 3.64 -6.25 -8.33
C GLU A 260 4.92 -5.42 -8.46
N ASP A 261 4.79 -4.10 -8.66
CA ASP A 261 5.93 -3.22 -8.85
C ASP A 261 6.63 -2.92 -7.52
N MET A 262 5.86 -2.72 -6.43
CA MET A 262 6.41 -2.44 -5.09
C MET A 262 7.25 -3.60 -4.56
N ILE A 263 6.81 -4.84 -4.74
CA ILE A 263 7.56 -6.02 -4.33
C ILE A 263 8.86 -6.17 -5.13
N HIS A 264 8.84 -5.87 -6.42
CA HIS A 264 10.07 -5.87 -7.19
C HIS A 264 11.07 -4.82 -6.69
N ILE A 265 10.60 -3.61 -6.41
CA ILE A 265 11.43 -2.53 -5.86
C ILE A 265 11.99 -2.93 -4.49
N LEU A 266 11.14 -3.45 -3.61
CA LEU A 266 11.57 -3.94 -2.29
C LEU A 266 12.67 -5.01 -2.43
N GLY A 267 12.50 -5.96 -3.35
CA GLY A 267 13.50 -6.99 -3.61
C GLY A 267 14.84 -6.43 -4.12
N VAL A 268 14.81 -5.43 -5.00
CA VAL A 268 16.03 -4.73 -5.47
C VAL A 268 16.74 -4.04 -4.32
N VAL A 269 15.98 -3.35 -3.46
CA VAL A 269 16.53 -2.64 -2.29
C VAL A 269 17.14 -3.63 -1.31
N LEU A 270 16.39 -4.66 -0.89
CA LEU A 270 16.89 -5.68 0.03
C LEU A 270 18.12 -6.41 -0.52
N ASN A 271 18.12 -6.78 -1.80
CA ASN A 271 19.30 -7.37 -2.43
C ASN A 271 20.51 -6.43 -2.40
N SER A 272 20.30 -5.12 -2.59
CA SER A 272 21.37 -4.13 -2.50
C SER A 272 21.95 -4.01 -1.10
N ILE A 273 21.12 -4.13 -0.07
CA ILE A 273 21.51 -4.11 1.35
C ILE A 273 22.33 -5.35 1.68
N TYR A 274 21.83 -6.54 1.31
CA TYR A 274 22.38 -7.82 1.77
C TYR A 274 23.29 -8.53 0.76
N LYS A 275 23.61 -7.90 -0.37
CA LYS A 275 24.41 -8.51 -1.48
C LYS A 275 25.79 -9.05 -1.08
N LYS A 276 26.34 -8.59 0.06
CA LYS A 276 27.64 -9.03 0.59
C LYS A 276 27.50 -10.16 1.62
N SER A 277 26.28 -10.51 2.02
CA SER A 277 26.04 -11.56 2.98
C SER A 277 25.99 -12.92 2.29
N ASP A 278 26.81 -13.86 2.72
CA ASP A 278 26.79 -15.25 2.23
C ASP A 278 25.60 -16.04 2.81
N SER A 279 25.01 -15.56 3.90
CA SER A 279 23.90 -16.20 4.60
C SER A 279 22.51 -15.73 4.18
N ILE A 280 22.39 -14.68 3.36
CA ILE A 280 21.09 -14.11 2.94
C ILE A 280 21.00 -14.13 1.43
N GLN A 281 20.11 -14.94 0.90
CA GLN A 281 19.82 -15.03 -0.53
C GLN A 281 18.43 -14.47 -0.84
N ILE A 282 18.37 -13.46 -1.73
CA ILE A 282 17.11 -12.82 -2.16
C ILE A 282 16.86 -13.14 -3.63
N ASP A 283 15.74 -13.83 -3.92
CA ASP A 283 15.27 -14.04 -5.29
C ASP A 283 14.24 -12.97 -5.67
N TYR A 284 14.72 -11.85 -6.21
CA TYR A 284 13.90 -10.75 -6.72
C TYR A 284 13.66 -10.79 -8.24
N SER A 285 13.88 -11.94 -8.87
CA SER A 285 13.55 -12.13 -10.28
C SER A 285 12.05 -11.79 -10.53
N ARG A 286 11.72 -11.37 -11.75
CA ARG A 286 10.33 -11.00 -12.11
C ARG A 286 9.41 -12.21 -12.38
N CYS A 287 9.86 -13.43 -12.03
CA CYS A 287 9.05 -14.61 -12.18
C CYS A 287 7.94 -14.65 -11.13
N TRP A 288 6.70 -14.87 -11.57
CA TRP A 288 5.53 -14.99 -10.71
C TRP A 288 5.52 -16.21 -9.80
N ARG A 289 6.29 -17.24 -10.17
CA ARG A 289 6.47 -18.48 -9.42
C ARG A 289 7.93 -18.64 -9.06
N LYS A 290 8.19 -18.76 -7.78
CA LYS A 290 9.53 -18.95 -7.23
C LYS A 290 9.72 -20.40 -6.81
N TYR A 291 10.93 -20.88 -6.95
CA TYR A 291 11.24 -22.29 -6.70
C TYR A 291 12.51 -22.42 -5.86
N LYS A 292 12.49 -23.34 -4.92
CA LYS A 292 13.67 -23.73 -4.13
C LYS A 292 13.72 -25.23 -3.99
N GLN A 293 14.89 -25.82 -4.23
CA GLN A 293 15.18 -27.20 -3.88
C GLN A 293 15.89 -27.24 -2.52
N TRP A 294 15.50 -28.21 -1.71
CA TRP A 294 16.13 -28.52 -0.43
C TRP A 294 16.10 -30.03 -0.20
N GLY A 295 17.30 -30.68 -0.27
CA GLY A 295 17.37 -32.15 -0.28
C GLY A 295 16.50 -32.75 -1.39
N ASP A 296 15.65 -33.70 -1.02
CA ASP A 296 14.69 -34.36 -1.92
C ASP A 296 13.41 -33.57 -2.14
N ASN A 297 13.33 -32.33 -1.57
CA ASN A 297 12.16 -31.48 -1.65
C ASN A 297 12.29 -30.40 -2.71
N MET A 298 11.16 -30.09 -3.32
CA MET A 298 10.96 -28.93 -4.19
C MET A 298 9.82 -28.09 -3.65
N PHE A 299 10.08 -26.82 -3.42
CA PHE A 299 9.08 -25.84 -3.00
C PHE A 299 8.79 -24.87 -4.13
N MET A 300 7.51 -24.61 -4.37
CA MET A 300 7.01 -23.55 -5.24
C MET A 300 6.24 -22.56 -4.40
N PHE A 301 6.48 -21.26 -4.63
CA PHE A 301 5.79 -20.15 -3.99
C PHE A 301 5.18 -19.26 -5.04
N ALA A 302 3.90 -18.92 -4.89
CA ALA A 302 3.19 -17.98 -5.76
C ALA A 302 2.00 -17.37 -5.02
N HIS A 303 1.57 -16.18 -5.45
CA HIS A 303 0.40 -15.53 -4.87
C HIS A 303 -0.89 -16.31 -5.15
N GLY A 304 -1.11 -16.76 -6.37
CA GLY A 304 -2.23 -17.65 -6.69
C GLY A 304 -3.35 -17.02 -7.51
N ASN A 305 -3.49 -15.70 -7.55
CA ASN A 305 -4.57 -15.00 -8.27
C ASN A 305 -4.71 -15.45 -9.75
N HIS A 306 -3.62 -15.74 -10.44
CA HIS A 306 -3.60 -16.22 -11.82
C HIS A 306 -3.75 -17.74 -11.95
N MET A 307 -3.78 -18.47 -10.84
CA MET A 307 -3.80 -19.93 -10.79
C MET A 307 -5.17 -20.50 -10.38
N LYS A 308 -6.15 -19.66 -9.99
CA LYS A 308 -7.47 -20.06 -9.47
C LYS A 308 -8.18 -21.11 -10.34
N SER A 309 -8.16 -20.95 -11.65
CA SER A 309 -8.76 -21.89 -12.61
C SER A 309 -7.84 -23.02 -13.08
N LYS A 310 -6.57 -23.03 -12.64
CA LYS A 310 -5.53 -23.93 -13.12
C LYS A 310 -4.90 -24.77 -12.02
N VAL A 311 -5.52 -24.86 -10.86
CA VAL A 311 -4.98 -25.59 -9.69
C VAL A 311 -4.64 -27.04 -10.02
N SER A 312 -5.49 -27.73 -10.80
CA SER A 312 -5.24 -29.11 -11.25
C SER A 312 -4.06 -29.26 -12.22
N GLN A 313 -3.62 -28.16 -12.84
CA GLN A 313 -2.50 -28.16 -13.78
C GLN A 313 -1.15 -27.85 -13.11
N ILE A 314 -1.13 -27.55 -11.81
CA ILE A 314 0.07 -27.20 -11.07
C ILE A 314 1.20 -28.21 -11.25
N PRO A 315 0.99 -29.55 -11.14
CA PRO A 315 2.06 -30.52 -11.36
C PRO A 315 2.70 -30.42 -12.75
N HIS A 316 1.89 -30.22 -13.79
CA HIS A 316 2.38 -30.08 -15.15
C HIS A 316 3.18 -28.80 -15.34
N ILE A 317 2.70 -27.68 -14.76
CA ILE A 317 3.38 -26.37 -14.81
C ILE A 317 4.76 -26.48 -14.15
N ILE A 318 4.84 -27.03 -12.95
CA ILE A 318 6.08 -27.20 -12.21
C ILE A 318 7.06 -28.09 -13.00
N ALA A 319 6.58 -29.22 -13.49
CA ALA A 319 7.40 -30.16 -14.27
C ALA A 319 7.96 -29.53 -15.56
N GLN A 320 7.20 -28.66 -16.22
CA GLN A 320 7.67 -27.96 -17.43
C GLN A 320 8.61 -26.79 -17.12
N GLU A 321 8.33 -26.01 -16.09
CA GLU A 321 9.15 -24.85 -15.75
C GLU A 321 10.50 -25.24 -15.09
N ARG A 322 10.54 -26.36 -14.36
CA ARG A 322 11.69 -26.77 -13.53
C ARG A 322 12.03 -28.27 -13.75
N LYS A 323 12.23 -28.67 -15.00
CA LYS A 323 12.45 -30.06 -15.41
C LYS A 323 13.55 -30.76 -14.59
N THR A 324 14.71 -30.12 -14.45
CA THR A 324 15.84 -30.69 -13.71
C THR A 324 15.52 -30.81 -12.23
N MET A 325 14.94 -29.77 -11.63
CA MET A 325 14.55 -29.79 -10.20
C MET A 325 13.46 -30.84 -9.96
N TRP A 326 12.49 -30.94 -10.88
CA TRP A 326 11.47 -32.00 -10.83
C TRP A 326 12.06 -33.40 -10.85
N ALA A 327 13.03 -33.66 -11.72
CA ALA A 327 13.69 -34.97 -11.83
C ALA A 327 14.54 -35.32 -10.59
N ASN A 328 15.13 -34.31 -9.95
CA ASN A 328 16.02 -34.46 -8.80
C ASN A 328 15.30 -34.46 -7.46
N THR A 329 13.97 -34.36 -7.42
CA THR A 329 13.19 -34.27 -6.18
C THR A 329 12.09 -35.31 -6.15
N VAL A 330 11.78 -35.80 -4.95
CA VAL A 330 10.73 -36.78 -4.70
C VAL A 330 9.47 -36.09 -4.18
N TYR A 331 9.64 -35.13 -3.28
CA TYR A 331 8.55 -34.47 -2.58
C TYR A 331 8.40 -33.02 -3.08
N ARG A 332 7.20 -32.63 -3.45
CA ARG A 332 6.95 -31.33 -4.07
C ARG A 332 5.78 -30.64 -3.39
N TYR A 333 6.00 -29.42 -2.98
CA TYR A 333 5.03 -28.60 -2.27
C TYR A 333 4.83 -27.28 -3.01
N ALA A 334 3.59 -26.85 -3.15
CA ALA A 334 3.25 -25.57 -3.74
C ALA A 334 2.41 -24.74 -2.75
N PHE A 335 2.89 -23.54 -2.43
CA PHE A 335 2.27 -22.63 -1.48
C PHE A 335 1.62 -21.46 -2.23
N PHE A 336 0.33 -21.22 -1.95
CA PHE A 336 -0.46 -20.18 -2.56
C PHE A 336 -1.24 -19.37 -1.51
N GLY A 337 -1.31 -18.05 -1.71
CA GLY A 337 -2.28 -17.15 -1.07
C GLY A 337 -3.59 -17.12 -1.84
N ASP A 338 -4.19 -15.98 -2.02
CA ASP A 338 -5.39 -15.55 -2.78
C ASP A 338 -6.12 -16.61 -3.67
N ILE A 339 -6.15 -17.88 -3.28
CA ILE A 339 -6.98 -18.91 -3.92
C ILE A 339 -8.29 -19.03 -3.13
N HIS A 340 -9.12 -18.00 -3.26
CA HIS A 340 -10.50 -18.06 -2.79
C HIS A 340 -11.35 -18.82 -3.81
N HIS A 341 -11.83 -19.99 -3.46
CA HIS A 341 -12.83 -20.70 -4.27
C HIS A 341 -14.14 -19.93 -4.24
N LYS A 342 -14.46 -19.21 -5.32
CA LYS A 342 -15.67 -18.38 -5.46
C LYS A 342 -16.99 -19.13 -5.23
N ASN A 343 -16.99 -20.46 -5.23
CA ASN A 343 -18.20 -21.28 -5.17
C ASN A 343 -18.22 -22.30 -4.00
N GLU A 344 -17.23 -22.31 -3.12
CA GLU A 344 -17.20 -23.23 -1.99
C GLU A 344 -17.30 -22.45 -0.68
N TYR A 345 -18.31 -22.76 0.13
CA TYR A 345 -18.50 -22.22 1.48
C TYR A 345 -17.46 -22.75 2.50
N GLN A 346 -16.51 -23.58 2.05
CA GLN A 346 -15.47 -24.17 2.89
C GLN A 346 -14.09 -23.78 2.37
N PHE A 347 -13.26 -23.25 3.28
CA PHE A 347 -11.85 -23.04 3.00
C PHE A 347 -11.13 -24.39 2.94
N GLN A 348 -10.57 -24.74 1.78
CA GLN A 348 -9.72 -25.91 1.63
C GLN A 348 -8.26 -25.54 1.95
N ARG A 349 -7.67 -26.16 2.97
CA ARG A 349 -6.27 -25.93 3.37
C ARG A 349 -5.25 -26.44 2.36
N GLY A 350 -5.65 -27.31 1.45
CA GLY A 350 -4.78 -27.85 0.41
C GLY A 350 -5.43 -28.95 -0.40
N LYS A 351 -4.74 -29.36 -1.44
CA LYS A 351 -5.10 -30.50 -2.30
C LYS A 351 -3.86 -31.32 -2.65
N ASP A 352 -3.99 -32.62 -2.57
CA ASP A 352 -2.98 -33.54 -3.07
C ASP A 352 -3.27 -33.84 -4.55
N PHE A 353 -2.29 -33.54 -5.39
CA PHE A 353 -2.26 -33.96 -6.78
C PHE A 353 -1.15 -35.00 -6.96
N ILE A 354 -1.22 -35.74 -8.07
CA ILE A 354 -0.16 -36.70 -8.36
C ILE A 354 1.19 -35.98 -8.41
N GLY A 355 2.04 -36.25 -7.43
CA GLY A 355 3.40 -35.75 -7.33
C GLY A 355 3.56 -34.32 -6.76
N VAL A 356 2.49 -33.64 -6.33
CA VAL A 356 2.56 -32.32 -5.70
C VAL A 356 1.50 -32.16 -4.62
N ASN A 357 1.92 -31.78 -3.41
CA ASN A 357 1.04 -31.29 -2.35
C ASN A 357 0.87 -29.79 -2.46
N VAL A 358 -0.34 -29.32 -2.65
CA VAL A 358 -0.67 -27.89 -2.76
C VAL A 358 -1.24 -27.40 -1.44
N LYS A 359 -0.65 -26.36 -0.87
CA LYS A 359 -1.09 -25.66 0.34
C LYS A 359 -1.72 -24.33 -0.03
N PHE A 360 -2.93 -24.09 0.48
CA PHE A 360 -3.60 -22.79 0.39
C PHE A 360 -3.47 -22.09 1.74
N LEU A 361 -2.74 -20.98 1.72
CA LEU A 361 -2.46 -20.20 2.92
C LEU A 361 -3.54 -19.14 3.12
N ARG A 362 -3.85 -18.84 4.35
CA ARG A 362 -4.84 -17.83 4.70
C ARG A 362 -4.20 -16.44 4.71
N ALA A 363 -5.02 -15.43 4.43
CA ALA A 363 -4.64 -14.05 4.64
C ALA A 363 -4.46 -13.75 6.13
N ILE A 364 -3.49 -12.91 6.46
CA ILE A 364 -3.31 -12.38 7.81
C ILE A 364 -3.97 -11.01 7.98
N SER A 365 -4.37 -10.36 6.87
CA SER A 365 -4.98 -9.03 6.87
C SER A 365 -6.43 -9.04 7.40
N ALA A 366 -6.86 -7.90 7.92
CA ALA A 366 -8.26 -7.65 8.27
C ALA A 366 -9.17 -7.69 7.03
N GLY A 367 -10.43 -8.08 7.23
CA GLY A 367 -11.46 -7.94 6.20
C GLY A 367 -11.74 -6.47 5.93
N ASP A 368 -11.88 -6.08 4.66
CA ASP A 368 -12.29 -4.73 4.27
C ASP A 368 -13.79 -4.67 3.92
N VAL A 369 -14.25 -3.48 3.53
CA VAL A 369 -15.65 -3.23 3.12
C VAL A 369 -16.12 -4.17 2.01
N TRP A 370 -15.22 -4.56 1.09
CA TRP A 370 -15.54 -5.51 0.04
C TRP A 370 -15.79 -6.91 0.59
N HIS A 371 -14.95 -7.38 1.52
CA HIS A 371 -15.11 -8.67 2.21
C HIS A 371 -16.42 -8.69 2.99
N HIS A 372 -16.70 -7.62 3.75
CA HIS A 372 -17.94 -7.48 4.51
C HIS A 372 -19.18 -7.52 3.60
N LYS A 373 -19.19 -6.75 2.49
CA LYS A 373 -20.29 -6.76 1.50
C LYS A 373 -20.51 -8.12 0.84
N LYS A 374 -19.46 -8.94 0.73
CA LYS A 374 -19.52 -10.27 0.12
C LYS A 374 -19.83 -11.38 1.14
N GLY A 375 -19.95 -11.05 2.44
CA GLY A 375 -20.23 -12.01 3.50
C GLY A 375 -19.03 -12.85 3.92
N TYR A 376 -17.80 -12.43 3.59
CA TYR A 376 -16.57 -13.06 4.07
C TYR A 376 -16.25 -12.55 5.48
N ILE A 377 -17.09 -12.90 6.45
CA ILE A 377 -17.00 -12.47 7.86
C ILE A 377 -16.54 -13.64 8.70
N GLY A 378 -15.68 -13.38 9.70
CA GLY A 378 -15.23 -14.41 10.65
C GLY A 378 -14.30 -15.45 10.06
N VAL A 379 -13.62 -15.13 8.96
CA VAL A 379 -12.58 -16.01 8.40
C VAL A 379 -11.36 -15.96 9.31
N GLU A 380 -10.91 -17.14 9.76
CA GLU A 380 -9.70 -17.28 10.57
C GLU A 380 -8.49 -16.73 9.81
N LYS A 381 -7.72 -15.85 10.42
CA LYS A 381 -6.48 -15.28 9.90
C LYS A 381 -5.32 -16.07 10.49
N THR A 382 -4.42 -16.59 9.65
CA THR A 382 -3.32 -17.43 10.16
C THR A 382 -2.01 -17.17 9.43
N ALA A 383 -0.92 -17.14 10.21
CA ALA A 383 0.43 -17.29 9.71
C ALA A 383 0.91 -18.73 10.04
N GLU A 384 1.73 -19.31 9.17
CA GLU A 384 2.06 -20.75 9.25
C GLU A 384 3.56 -21.00 9.11
N LEU A 385 4.12 -21.85 9.99
CA LEU A 385 5.46 -22.37 9.92
C LEU A 385 5.41 -23.86 9.54
N TYR A 386 6.26 -24.26 8.61
CA TYR A 386 6.49 -25.64 8.24
C TYR A 386 7.96 -26.00 8.44
N ASN A 387 8.24 -26.98 9.29
CA ASN A 387 9.57 -27.59 9.44
C ASN A 387 9.63 -28.85 8.57
N VAL A 388 10.58 -28.91 7.64
CA VAL A 388 10.67 -29.96 6.61
C VAL A 388 12.03 -30.64 6.67
N SER A 389 12.06 -31.96 6.72
CA SER A 389 13.31 -32.71 6.64
C SER A 389 13.86 -32.82 5.22
N LYS A 390 15.16 -33.03 5.05
CA LYS A 390 15.79 -33.27 3.73
C LYS A 390 15.14 -34.42 2.96
N CYS A 391 14.65 -35.44 3.65
CA CYS A 391 14.00 -36.59 3.07
C CYS A 391 12.47 -36.46 2.89
N GLY A 392 11.95 -35.23 2.97
CA GLY A 392 10.67 -34.88 2.39
C GLY A 392 9.44 -34.91 3.28
N ARG A 393 9.54 -35.11 4.55
CA ARG A 393 8.37 -35.09 5.43
C ARG A 393 8.29 -33.78 6.19
N PHE A 394 7.08 -33.16 6.26
CA PHE A 394 6.84 -32.15 7.26
C PHE A 394 7.03 -32.79 8.64
N PHE A 395 7.95 -32.19 9.40
CA PHE A 395 8.19 -32.66 10.76
C PHE A 395 7.13 -32.08 11.70
N ASN A 396 6.85 -30.79 11.57
CA ASN A 396 5.77 -30.14 12.29
C ASN A 396 5.18 -28.95 11.48
N GLU A 397 3.94 -28.61 11.82
CA GLU A 397 3.23 -27.43 11.32
C GLU A 397 2.79 -26.61 12.54
N VAL A 398 3.23 -25.34 12.63
CA VAL A 398 2.85 -24.41 13.70
C VAL A 398 2.03 -23.28 13.10
N LYS A 399 0.95 -22.88 13.78
CA LYS A 399 0.07 -21.80 13.37
C LYS A 399 0.01 -20.71 14.42
N TYR A 400 -0.01 -19.51 13.95
CA TYR A 400 -0.36 -18.34 14.71
C TYR A 400 -1.72 -17.83 14.18
N SER A 401 -2.73 -17.77 15.05
CA SER A 401 -4.06 -17.23 14.72
C SER A 401 -4.19 -15.84 15.32
N PHE A 402 -4.75 -14.92 14.53
CA PHE A 402 -4.91 -13.52 14.88
C PHE A 402 -6.24 -13.25 15.57
#